data_f09b2f4967aec29a018f9f28ebc0571e
#
_entry.id   f09b2f4967aec29a018f9f28ebc0571e
#
_cell.length_a   1.000
_cell.length_b   1.000
_cell.length_c   1.000
_cell.angle_alpha   90.00
_cell.angle_beta   90.00
_cell.angle_gamma   90.00
#
_symmetry.space_group_name_H-M   'P 1'
#
loop_
_entity.id
_entity.type
_entity.pdbx_description
1 polymer ?
#
loop_
_entity_poly.entity_id
_entity_poly.type
_entity_poly.pdbx_seq_one_letter_code
_entity_poly.pdbx_strand_id
1 'polypeptide(L)'
;ADTIIHPDCPNFFKESDGKFGVVLNNGCYEWVTRSIKEWGTALFPAGPVVKPWKYFNGGFQITNKTHIPFYTKVQEYYTSNIDKINQLSEQIKAGTDQTIINYLVQQNTINVTYMSESYNLQDLFRKNLLHIPGHSWFPDELRFLDAGYIYHFNAIPENHRNVSYWMERTYKELYK
;
A
#
# COMPACT_ATOMS: atom_id res chain seq x y z
N ALA A 1 10.03 -9.38 0.41
CA ALA A 1 8.88 -8.83 1.15
C ALA A 1 9.41 -7.91 2.24
N ASP A 2 8.72 -6.82 2.49
CA ASP A 2 9.05 -5.79 3.48
C ASP A 2 7.93 -5.64 4.53
N THR A 3 7.29 -6.77 4.86
CA THR A 3 6.18 -6.83 5.83
C THR A 3 6.43 -7.89 6.90
N ILE A 4 5.94 -7.60 8.12
CA ILE A 4 5.86 -8.56 9.24
C ILE A 4 4.43 -8.58 9.75
N ILE A 5 3.91 -9.77 10.04
CA ILE A 5 2.58 -9.97 10.60
C ILE A 5 2.71 -10.23 12.10
N HIS A 6 1.92 -9.55 12.92
CA HIS A 6 1.86 -9.80 14.36
C HIS A 6 1.26 -11.18 14.64
N PRO A 7 1.77 -11.95 15.64
CA PRO A 7 1.22 -13.28 16.00
C PRO A 7 -0.28 -13.27 16.29
N ASP A 8 -0.76 -12.20 16.94
CA ASP A 8 -2.17 -12.03 17.31
C ASP A 8 -3.03 -11.40 16.20
N CYS A 9 -2.52 -11.35 14.95
CA CYS A 9 -3.27 -10.77 13.85
C CYS A 9 -4.60 -11.51 13.64
N PRO A 10 -5.74 -10.81 13.70
CA PRO A 10 -7.04 -11.43 13.48
C PRO A 10 -7.18 -12.00 12.06
N ASN A 11 -8.17 -12.86 11.87
CA ASN A 11 -8.49 -13.39 10.55
C ASN A 11 -9.21 -12.32 9.69
N PHE A 12 -8.41 -11.49 9.03
CA PHE A 12 -8.88 -10.40 8.17
C PHE A 12 -9.64 -10.85 6.91
N PHE A 13 -9.54 -12.12 6.52
CA PHE A 13 -10.33 -12.65 5.40
C PHE A 13 -11.83 -12.62 5.68
N LYS A 14 -12.24 -12.78 6.93
CA LYS A 14 -13.66 -12.69 7.33
C LYS A 14 -14.20 -11.26 7.22
N GLU A 15 -13.36 -10.26 7.49
CA GLU A 15 -13.77 -8.86 7.46
C GLU A 15 -13.98 -8.32 6.04
N SER A 16 -13.33 -8.91 5.04
CA SER A 16 -13.55 -8.51 3.65
C SER A 16 -14.94 -8.91 3.13
N ASP A 17 -15.63 -9.82 3.81
CA ASP A 17 -16.98 -10.30 3.45
C ASP A 17 -17.09 -10.74 1.98
N GLY A 18 -16.04 -11.41 1.49
CA GLY A 18 -15.94 -11.84 0.10
C GLY A 18 -15.74 -10.75 -0.95
N LYS A 19 -15.65 -9.48 -0.52
CA LYS A 19 -15.36 -8.33 -1.37
C LYS A 19 -13.84 -8.15 -1.55
N PHE A 20 -13.47 -7.26 -2.45
CA PHE A 20 -12.08 -6.87 -2.64
C PHE A 20 -11.62 -6.02 -1.45
N GLY A 21 -10.90 -6.63 -0.51
CA GLY A 21 -10.45 -5.97 0.72
C GLY A 21 -9.15 -5.20 0.49
N VAL A 22 -9.12 -3.93 0.89
CA VAL A 22 -7.95 -3.04 0.73
C VAL A 22 -7.78 -2.14 1.95
N VAL A 23 -6.58 -1.59 2.13
CA VAL A 23 -6.29 -0.55 3.12
C VAL A 23 -5.94 0.74 2.39
N LEU A 24 -6.49 1.87 2.86
CA LEU A 24 -6.21 3.19 2.28
C LEU A 24 -4.72 3.54 2.35
N ASN A 25 -4.23 4.19 1.30
CA ASN A 25 -2.91 4.82 1.35
C ASN A 25 -3.04 6.25 1.90
N ASN A 26 -2.77 6.40 3.18
CA ASN A 26 -2.90 7.67 3.92
C ASN A 26 -1.56 8.22 4.45
N GLY A 27 -0.44 7.65 4.01
CA GLY A 27 0.89 8.06 4.49
C GLY A 27 1.39 9.39 3.90
N CYS A 28 1.15 9.61 2.61
CA CYS A 28 1.60 10.83 1.92
C CYS A 28 0.57 11.26 0.87
N TYR A 29 -0.26 12.23 1.20
CA TYR A 29 -1.31 12.72 0.30
C TYR A 29 -0.77 13.45 -0.93
N GLU A 30 0.34 14.15 -0.83
CA GLU A 30 0.99 14.79 -1.98
C GLU A 30 1.39 13.74 -3.02
N TRP A 31 2.01 12.64 -2.59
CA TRP A 31 2.37 11.53 -3.45
C TRP A 31 1.13 10.87 -4.09
N VAL A 32 0.06 10.68 -3.31
CA VAL A 32 -1.21 10.09 -3.79
C VAL A 32 -1.85 10.99 -4.86
N THR A 33 -1.99 12.27 -4.60
CA THR A 33 -2.62 13.21 -5.54
C THR A 33 -1.82 13.38 -6.82
N ARG A 34 -0.49 13.43 -6.72
CA ARG A 34 0.41 13.46 -7.86
C ARG A 34 0.31 12.17 -8.70
N SER A 35 0.34 11.00 -8.05
CA SER A 35 0.21 9.72 -8.73
C SER A 35 -1.12 9.61 -9.49
N ILE A 36 -2.23 9.96 -8.85
CA ILE A 36 -3.56 9.98 -9.50
C ILE A 36 -3.55 10.90 -10.71
N LYS A 37 -3.04 12.12 -10.58
CA LYS A 37 -3.04 13.11 -11.66
C LYS A 37 -2.21 12.66 -12.85
N GLU A 38 -0.94 12.29 -12.61
CA GLU A 38 0.01 12.03 -13.69
C GLU A 38 -0.31 10.73 -14.43
N TRP A 39 -0.55 9.63 -13.71
CA TRP A 39 -0.95 8.36 -14.31
C TRP A 39 -2.35 8.42 -14.93
N GLY A 40 -3.29 9.09 -14.25
CA GLY A 40 -4.65 9.26 -14.76
C GLY A 40 -4.69 9.99 -16.09
N THR A 41 -3.99 11.11 -16.19
CA THR A 41 -3.89 11.87 -17.45
C THR A 41 -3.26 11.07 -18.56
N ALA A 42 -2.22 10.29 -18.25
CA ALA A 42 -1.45 9.56 -19.24
C ALA A 42 -2.14 8.28 -19.74
N LEU A 43 -2.72 7.48 -18.83
CA LEU A 43 -3.25 6.14 -19.14
C LEU A 43 -4.78 6.07 -19.14
N PHE A 44 -5.46 6.96 -18.43
CA PHE A 44 -6.91 6.95 -18.25
C PHE A 44 -7.57 8.30 -18.57
N PRO A 45 -7.29 8.94 -19.74
CA PRO A 45 -7.76 10.30 -20.03
C PRO A 45 -9.28 10.44 -20.03
N ALA A 46 -10.01 9.37 -20.33
CA ALA A 46 -11.48 9.28 -20.27
C ALA A 46 -11.94 8.31 -19.15
N GLY A 47 -11.07 8.00 -18.22
CA GLY A 47 -11.32 7.04 -17.14
C GLY A 47 -12.10 7.62 -15.97
N PRO A 48 -12.37 6.77 -14.97
CA PRO A 48 -13.05 7.19 -13.75
C PRO A 48 -12.20 8.18 -12.95
N VAL A 49 -12.87 9.01 -12.13
CA VAL A 49 -12.18 9.94 -11.23
C VAL A 49 -11.82 9.18 -9.94
N VAL A 50 -10.55 8.83 -9.79
CA VAL A 50 -10.04 8.25 -8.55
C VAL A 50 -9.95 9.34 -7.47
N LYS A 51 -10.63 9.14 -6.34
CA LYS A 51 -10.61 10.08 -5.23
C LYS A 51 -9.43 9.79 -4.29
N PRO A 52 -8.62 10.78 -3.88
CA PRO A 52 -7.49 10.56 -2.98
C PRO A 52 -7.85 9.81 -1.69
N TRP A 53 -9.00 10.10 -1.11
CA TRP A 53 -9.49 9.44 0.11
C TRP A 53 -10.09 8.03 -0.12
N LYS A 54 -10.07 7.54 -1.35
CA LYS A 54 -10.41 6.17 -1.73
C LYS A 54 -9.25 5.44 -2.39
N TYR A 55 -8.09 6.08 -2.45
CA TYR A 55 -6.89 5.50 -3.01
C TYR A 55 -6.27 4.53 -2.00
N PHE A 56 -6.16 3.27 -2.38
CA PHE A 56 -5.65 2.22 -1.51
C PHE A 56 -4.21 1.83 -1.84
N ASN A 57 -3.53 1.26 -0.86
CA ASN A 57 -2.18 0.74 -1.00
C ASN A 57 -2.18 -0.57 -1.81
N GLY A 58 -1.33 -0.68 -2.81
CA GLY A 58 -1.22 -1.85 -3.68
C GLY A 58 -0.59 -3.08 -3.01
N GLY A 59 0.16 -2.88 -1.93
CA GLY A 59 0.86 -3.95 -1.21
C GLY A 59 -0.04 -4.81 -0.32
N PHE A 60 -1.31 -4.42 -0.12
CA PHE A 60 -2.27 -5.21 0.66
C PHE A 60 -3.60 -5.32 -0.08
N GLN A 61 -3.93 -6.53 -0.49
CA GLN A 61 -5.18 -6.84 -1.18
C GLN A 61 -5.71 -8.20 -0.72
N ILE A 62 -6.97 -8.24 -0.28
CA ILE A 62 -7.68 -9.48 0.04
C ILE A 62 -8.59 -9.81 -1.12
N THR A 63 -8.41 -10.98 -1.67
CA THR A 63 -9.12 -11.42 -2.86
C THR A 63 -9.58 -12.87 -2.74
N ASN A 64 -10.50 -13.26 -3.59
CA ASN A 64 -10.96 -14.63 -3.71
C ASN A 64 -11.15 -15.02 -5.19
N LYS A 65 -11.59 -16.23 -5.45
CA LYS A 65 -11.78 -16.77 -6.80
C LYS A 65 -12.68 -15.92 -7.72
N THR A 66 -13.62 -15.15 -7.15
CA THR A 66 -14.51 -14.30 -7.95
C THR A 66 -13.81 -13.09 -8.55
N HIS A 67 -12.60 -12.73 -8.04
CA HIS A 67 -11.77 -11.64 -8.54
C HIS A 67 -10.80 -12.08 -9.65
N ILE A 68 -10.71 -13.38 -9.98
CA ILE A 68 -9.84 -13.88 -11.06
C ILE A 68 -10.10 -13.16 -12.39
N PRO A 69 -11.36 -12.96 -12.86
CA PRO A 69 -11.60 -12.23 -14.11
C PRO A 69 -11.11 -10.78 -14.10
N PHE A 70 -11.12 -10.15 -12.93
CA PHE A 70 -10.56 -8.81 -12.76
C PHE A 70 -9.04 -8.82 -12.95
N TYR A 71 -8.32 -9.77 -12.34
CA TYR A 71 -6.87 -9.87 -12.51
C TYR A 71 -6.46 -10.26 -13.94
N THR A 72 -7.26 -11.03 -14.65
CA THR A 72 -7.06 -11.26 -16.08
C THR A 72 -7.07 -9.94 -16.85
N LYS A 73 -8.05 -9.06 -16.59
CA LYS A 73 -8.10 -7.72 -17.20
C LYS A 73 -6.92 -6.84 -16.79
N VAL A 74 -6.48 -6.93 -15.54
CA VAL A 74 -5.28 -6.22 -15.06
C VAL A 74 -4.07 -6.67 -15.88
N GLN A 75 -3.88 -7.97 -16.04
CA GLN A 75 -2.78 -8.54 -16.81
C GLN A 75 -2.84 -8.10 -18.28
N GLU A 76 -4.01 -8.20 -18.92
CA GLU A 76 -4.24 -7.75 -20.30
C GLU A 76 -3.91 -6.27 -20.47
N TYR A 77 -4.34 -5.43 -19.51
CA TYR A 77 -4.04 -4.00 -19.52
C TYR A 77 -2.53 -3.72 -19.43
N TYR A 78 -1.84 -4.37 -18.52
CA TYR A 78 -0.38 -4.25 -18.39
C TYR A 78 0.33 -4.71 -19.66
N THR A 79 -0.01 -5.88 -20.19
CA THR A 79 0.60 -6.42 -21.41
C THR A 79 0.41 -5.48 -22.61
N SER A 80 -0.78 -4.91 -22.74
CA SER A 80 -1.11 -4.01 -23.86
C SER A 80 -0.50 -2.62 -23.74
N ASN A 81 -0.06 -2.20 -22.55
CA ASN A 81 0.46 -0.86 -22.28
C ASN A 81 1.88 -0.87 -21.70
N ILE A 82 2.58 -2.00 -21.74
CA ILE A 82 3.83 -2.19 -20.99
C ILE A 82 4.91 -1.16 -21.34
N ASP A 83 5.11 -0.84 -22.61
CA ASP A 83 6.13 0.13 -23.03
C ASP A 83 5.81 1.54 -22.52
N LYS A 84 4.54 1.93 -22.60
CA LYS A 84 4.08 3.22 -22.08
C LYS A 84 4.17 3.28 -20.56
N ILE A 85 3.85 2.19 -19.86
CA ILE A 85 3.97 2.09 -18.40
C ILE A 85 5.43 2.24 -17.99
N ASN A 86 6.35 1.55 -18.65
CA ASN A 86 7.79 1.64 -18.37
C ASN A 86 8.30 3.07 -18.58
N GLN A 87 7.98 3.69 -19.71
CA GLN A 87 8.35 5.08 -19.99
C GLN A 87 7.82 6.05 -18.91
N LEU A 88 6.56 5.91 -18.52
CA LEU A 88 5.95 6.75 -17.49
C LEU A 88 6.56 6.52 -16.12
N SER A 89 6.90 5.28 -15.77
CA SER A 89 7.55 4.94 -14.50
C SER A 89 8.88 5.68 -14.33
N GLU A 90 9.67 5.78 -15.40
CA GLU A 90 10.93 6.53 -15.40
C GLU A 90 10.73 8.04 -15.25
N GLN A 91 9.65 8.59 -15.82
CA GLN A 91 9.35 10.02 -15.78
C GLN A 91 8.70 10.45 -14.45
N ILE A 92 7.67 9.72 -14.02
CA ILE A 92 6.84 10.07 -12.87
C ILE A 92 7.55 9.71 -11.55
N LYS A 93 8.26 8.58 -11.51
CA LYS A 93 8.96 8.04 -10.32
C LYS A 93 8.05 7.91 -9.09
N ALA A 94 6.77 7.65 -9.31
CA ALA A 94 5.78 7.50 -8.26
C ALA A 94 4.62 6.62 -8.73
N GLY A 95 4.07 5.78 -7.84
CA GLY A 95 2.77 5.15 -7.97
C GLY A 95 2.56 4.21 -9.15
N THR A 96 3.53 3.41 -9.50
CA THR A 96 3.52 2.51 -10.66
C THR A 96 2.27 1.61 -10.74
N ASP A 97 2.35 0.39 -10.24
CA ASP A 97 1.28 -0.62 -10.23
C ASP A 97 0.07 -0.19 -9.39
N GLN A 98 0.31 0.37 -8.22
CA GLN A 98 -0.73 0.78 -7.28
C GLN A 98 -1.75 1.72 -7.91
N THR A 99 -1.31 2.74 -8.67
CA THR A 99 -2.22 3.69 -9.29
C THR A 99 -3.05 3.05 -10.39
N ILE A 100 -2.42 2.23 -11.22
CA ILE A 100 -3.10 1.52 -12.31
C ILE A 100 -4.20 0.62 -11.75
N ILE A 101 -3.91 -0.16 -10.70
CA ILE A 101 -4.90 -1.04 -10.05
C ILE A 101 -6.05 -0.21 -9.46
N ASN A 102 -5.77 0.93 -8.82
CA ASN A 102 -6.81 1.83 -8.30
C ASN A 102 -7.76 2.33 -9.40
N TYR A 103 -7.24 2.66 -10.58
CA TYR A 103 -8.06 3.02 -11.74
C TYR A 103 -8.87 1.84 -12.28
N LEU A 104 -8.25 0.69 -12.45
CA LEU A 104 -8.91 -0.50 -13.00
C LEU A 104 -10.00 -1.04 -12.07
N VAL A 105 -9.81 -0.98 -10.75
CA VAL A 105 -10.85 -1.34 -9.76
C VAL A 105 -12.09 -0.47 -9.95
N GLN A 106 -11.92 0.84 -10.11
CA GLN A 106 -13.05 1.74 -10.31
C GLN A 106 -13.68 1.59 -11.71
N GLN A 107 -12.88 1.45 -12.75
CA GLN A 107 -13.36 1.25 -14.12
C GLN A 107 -14.20 -0.05 -14.28
N ASN A 108 -13.80 -1.10 -13.56
CA ASN A 108 -14.51 -2.38 -13.58
C ASN A 108 -15.57 -2.50 -12.49
N THR A 109 -15.87 -1.44 -11.75
CA THR A 109 -16.91 -1.39 -10.71
C THR A 109 -16.75 -2.51 -9.67
N ILE A 110 -15.50 -2.81 -9.29
CA ILE A 110 -15.21 -3.84 -8.29
C ILE A 110 -15.75 -3.41 -6.93
N ASN A 111 -16.46 -4.31 -6.27
CA ASN A 111 -17.00 -4.06 -4.93
C ASN A 111 -15.88 -4.13 -3.88
N VAL A 112 -15.51 -2.99 -3.31
CA VAL A 112 -14.38 -2.82 -2.41
C VAL A 112 -14.85 -2.69 -0.95
N THR A 113 -14.16 -3.39 -0.04
CA THR A 113 -14.21 -3.14 1.40
C THR A 113 -12.91 -2.44 1.83
N TYR A 114 -13.07 -1.24 2.41
CA TYR A 114 -11.95 -0.52 3.02
C TYR A 114 -11.77 -1.02 4.46
N MET A 115 -10.65 -1.67 4.70
CA MET A 115 -10.32 -2.30 5.97
C MET A 115 -9.57 -1.34 6.88
N SER A 116 -9.48 -1.70 8.17
CA SER A 116 -8.69 -0.94 9.15
C SER A 116 -7.23 -0.78 8.69
N GLU A 117 -6.66 0.38 8.97
CA GLU A 117 -5.23 0.66 8.77
C GLU A 117 -4.33 -0.33 9.51
N SER A 118 -4.81 -0.92 10.62
CA SER A 118 -4.08 -1.92 11.39
C SER A 118 -3.67 -3.17 10.59
N TYR A 119 -4.36 -3.47 9.47
CA TYR A 119 -4.00 -4.58 8.58
C TYR A 119 -2.97 -4.24 7.50
N ASN A 120 -2.55 -2.99 7.40
CA ASN A 120 -1.42 -2.58 6.56
C ASN A 120 -0.88 -1.25 7.07
N LEU A 121 -0.22 -1.30 8.21
CA LEU A 121 0.41 -0.14 8.83
C LEU A 121 1.67 0.23 8.05
N GLN A 122 1.48 1.09 7.06
CA GLN A 122 2.49 1.55 6.11
C GLN A 122 3.04 2.93 6.45
N ASP A 123 4.10 3.36 5.75
CA ASP A 123 4.70 4.69 5.93
C ASP A 123 5.11 4.97 7.39
N LEU A 124 5.64 3.97 8.08
CA LEU A 124 5.98 4.03 9.50
C LEU A 124 6.89 5.23 9.83
N PHE A 125 7.82 5.54 8.93
CA PHE A 125 8.71 6.70 9.09
C PHE A 125 7.92 8.02 9.05
N ARG A 126 7.08 8.24 8.05
CA ARG A 126 6.28 9.47 7.89
C ARG A 126 5.21 9.63 8.97
N LYS A 127 4.75 8.55 9.55
CA LYS A 127 3.84 8.52 10.69
C LYS A 127 4.52 8.71 12.04
N ASN A 128 5.84 8.95 12.04
CA ASN A 128 6.66 9.07 13.26
C ASN A 128 6.59 7.85 14.18
N LEU A 129 6.38 6.67 13.62
CA LEU A 129 6.31 5.41 14.36
C LEU A 129 7.68 4.71 14.43
N LEU A 130 8.64 5.11 13.60
CA LEU A 130 10.04 4.71 13.73
C LEU A 130 10.81 5.77 14.50
N HIS A 131 11.79 5.33 15.30
CA HIS A 131 12.62 6.26 16.05
C HIS A 131 13.39 7.22 15.13
N ILE A 132 13.20 8.52 15.35
CA ILE A 132 13.94 9.60 14.70
C ILE A 132 14.78 10.31 15.77
N PRO A 133 16.13 10.26 15.71
CA PRO A 133 16.98 10.94 16.68
C PRO A 133 16.62 12.43 16.82
N GLY A 134 16.42 12.89 18.05
CA GLY A 134 16.03 14.27 18.35
C GLY A 134 14.56 14.61 18.19
N HIS A 135 13.72 13.69 17.68
CA HIS A 135 12.29 13.92 17.46
C HIS A 135 11.39 12.88 18.13
N SER A 136 11.94 11.74 18.57
CA SER A 136 11.13 10.69 19.20
C SER A 136 11.14 10.84 20.72
N TRP A 137 9.94 10.84 21.31
CA TRP A 137 9.74 10.88 22.77
C TRP A 137 10.19 9.58 23.46
N PHE A 138 10.20 8.46 22.73
CA PHE A 138 10.48 7.11 23.23
C PHE A 138 11.43 6.38 22.26
N PRO A 139 12.75 6.62 22.39
CA PRO A 139 13.72 6.20 21.38
C PRO A 139 13.92 4.68 21.25
N ASP A 140 13.65 3.92 22.30
CA ASP A 140 13.94 2.49 22.36
C ASP A 140 12.71 1.59 22.18
N GLU A 141 11.51 2.18 22.01
CA GLU A 141 10.26 1.43 21.88
C GLU A 141 9.84 1.27 20.41
N LEU A 142 9.35 0.08 20.06
CA LEU A 142 8.73 -0.20 18.77
C LEU A 142 7.22 0.11 18.84
N ARG A 143 6.87 1.40 18.98
CA ARG A 143 5.50 1.83 19.23
C ARG A 143 4.50 1.46 18.14
N PHE A 144 4.95 1.19 16.93
CA PHE A 144 4.07 0.72 15.88
C PHE A 144 3.49 -0.68 16.17
N LEU A 145 4.09 -1.45 17.11
CA LEU A 145 3.56 -2.76 17.49
C LEU A 145 2.16 -2.65 18.13
N ASP A 146 1.89 -1.54 18.83
CA ASP A 146 0.59 -1.28 19.43
C ASP A 146 -0.42 -0.66 18.46
N ALA A 147 0.03 -0.28 17.24
CA ALA A 147 -0.77 0.46 16.28
C ALA A 147 -1.37 -0.42 15.17
N GLY A 148 -0.95 -1.67 15.05
CA GLY A 148 -1.45 -2.54 13.99
C GLY A 148 -0.98 -3.99 14.09
N TYR A 149 -1.39 -4.77 13.11
CA TYR A 149 -1.11 -6.20 13.01
C TYR A 149 -0.20 -6.58 11.84
N ILE A 150 -0.16 -5.78 10.79
CA ILE A 150 0.72 -6.00 9.64
C ILE A 150 1.54 -4.73 9.44
N TYR A 151 2.83 -4.83 9.65
CA TYR A 151 3.79 -3.74 9.56
C TYR A 151 4.47 -3.75 8.21
N HIS A 152 4.31 -2.68 7.44
CA HIS A 152 4.85 -2.53 6.10
C HIS A 152 5.98 -1.49 6.11
N PHE A 153 7.22 -1.96 5.96
CA PHE A 153 8.45 -1.16 6.07
C PHE A 153 8.83 -0.45 4.78
N ASN A 154 7.82 0.11 4.10
CA ASN A 154 8.02 0.89 2.88
C ASN A 154 8.49 2.33 3.17
N ALA A 155 9.05 2.96 2.15
CA ALA A 155 9.38 4.39 2.13
C ALA A 155 10.27 4.89 3.30
N ILE A 156 11.16 4.04 3.80
CA ILE A 156 12.18 4.41 4.78
C ILE A 156 13.32 5.10 4.05
N PRO A 157 13.70 6.35 4.41
CA PRO A 157 14.79 7.07 3.76
C PRO A 157 16.15 6.36 3.91
N GLU A 158 17.00 6.45 2.90
CA GLU A 158 18.32 5.81 2.87
C GLU A 158 19.28 6.25 4.02
N ASN A 159 19.12 7.48 4.51
CA ASN A 159 19.88 8.00 5.64
C ASN A 159 19.39 7.51 7.00
N HIS A 160 18.33 6.70 7.05
CA HIS A 160 17.86 6.01 8.23
C HIS A 160 18.30 4.55 8.25
N ARG A 161 18.16 3.90 9.41
CA ARG A 161 18.35 2.46 9.51
C ARG A 161 17.49 1.77 8.47
N ASN A 162 18.08 0.84 7.70
CA ASN A 162 17.43 0.21 6.56
C ASN A 162 16.25 -0.71 6.97
N VAL A 163 15.48 -1.10 5.99
CA VAL A 163 14.32 -2.00 6.15
C VAL A 163 14.70 -3.28 6.91
N SER A 164 15.83 -3.90 6.57
CA SER A 164 16.28 -5.15 7.22
C SER A 164 16.51 -4.98 8.71
N TYR A 165 17.10 -3.86 9.15
CA TYR A 165 17.28 -3.56 10.56
C TYR A 165 15.94 -3.49 11.32
N TRP A 166 14.96 -2.78 10.77
CA TRP A 166 13.65 -2.64 11.41
C TRP A 166 12.88 -3.95 11.43
N MET A 167 12.94 -4.72 10.35
CA MET A 167 12.31 -6.04 10.28
C MET A 167 12.95 -7.02 11.28
N GLU A 168 14.27 -7.09 11.35
CA GLU A 168 14.97 -7.97 12.30
C GLU A 168 14.63 -7.61 13.75
N ARG A 169 14.63 -6.33 14.09
CA ARG A 169 14.28 -5.84 15.42
C ARG A 169 12.83 -6.17 15.78
N THR A 170 11.91 -5.96 14.84
CA THR A 170 10.48 -6.29 15.02
C THR A 170 10.29 -7.79 15.22
N TYR A 171 10.94 -8.61 14.39
CA TYR A 171 10.86 -10.06 14.51
C TYR A 171 11.36 -10.55 15.88
N LYS A 172 12.51 -10.05 16.32
CA LYS A 172 13.06 -10.40 17.64
C LYS A 172 12.14 -9.98 18.80
N GLU A 173 11.38 -8.91 18.64
CA GLU A 173 10.44 -8.48 19.67
C GLU A 173 9.18 -9.34 19.73
N LEU A 174 8.63 -9.71 18.57
CA LEU A 174 7.37 -10.43 18.45
C LEU A 174 7.49 -11.96 18.65
N TYR A 175 8.64 -12.53 18.35
CA TYR A 175 8.83 -13.98 18.28
C TYR A 175 9.95 -14.47 19.22
N LYS A 176 10.03 -13.84 20.41
CA LYS A 176 10.95 -14.25 21.49
C LYS A 176 10.61 -15.60 22.06
#